data_96dab6564ebf862a2df623d579351035
#
_entry.id   96dab6564ebf862a2df623d579351035
#
_cell.length_a   1.000
_cell.length_b   1.000
_cell.length_c   1.000
_cell.angle_alpha   90.00
_cell.angle_beta   90.00
_cell.angle_gamma   90.00
#
_symmetry.space_group_name_H-M   'P 1'
#
loop_
_entity.id
_entity.type
_entity.pdbx_description
1 polymer ?
#
loop_
_entity_poly.entity_id
_entity_poly.type
_entity_poly.pdbx_seq_one_letter_code
_entity_poly.pdbx_strand_id
1 'polypeptide(L)'
;MEQHYKDIELRSEEVQVVMNRVPPSILRYGIGILASIVMILFIGSALFSYPETVQVEVTLMTESPPIYLKSPQTGRIEKLYVKNGLQVKKGDILAIMENLADTEDMLRLRQCLNDWQQNGAKIEELDMIFFPRIPMLGSVQSTYASCLLSWSNYLQNIGKSRMPEIELITTVTQLINMVEEWSKTNLLVSPVDGHVAFMQLWTDREYVRTDETMFVIITNKDSSYMGKAQLPVQGVGKVRLGQRAIIRLDGFSEQEFGRIEGKVVSVSPVPDENGDYVLEVAIPEKELFLNDKNQPGINMISGKAEIIIKDCSILERLFNK
;
A
#
# COMPACT_ATOMS: atom_id res chain seq x y z
N MET A 1 -70.81 20.22 87.54
CA MET A 1 -70.19 20.49 86.27
C MET A 1 -69.18 19.39 85.96
N GLU A 2 -69.67 18.28 85.37
CA GLU A 2 -68.86 17.15 84.98
C GLU A 2 -68.33 17.36 83.62
N GLN A 3 -67.04 17.32 83.48
CA GLN A 3 -66.36 17.32 82.15
C GLN A 3 -66.18 15.86 81.74
N HIS A 4 -66.80 15.55 80.67
CA HIS A 4 -66.74 14.25 80.00
C HIS A 4 -65.40 14.17 79.29
N TYR A 5 -64.46 13.35 79.79
CA TYR A 5 -63.31 12.94 79.07
C TYR A 5 -63.69 11.87 78.06
N LYS A 6 -63.64 12.17 76.81
CA LYS A 6 -63.76 11.21 75.71
C LYS A 6 -62.52 10.32 75.70
N ASP A 7 -62.75 9.04 76.05
CA ASP A 7 -61.76 7.99 75.84
C ASP A 7 -61.39 7.92 74.35
N ILE A 8 -60.12 8.29 74.03
CA ILE A 8 -59.53 8.01 72.74
C ILE A 8 -59.17 6.53 72.77
N GLU A 9 -59.98 5.71 72.12
CA GLU A 9 -59.68 4.28 71.88
C GLU A 9 -58.37 4.29 71.02
N LEU A 10 -57.32 3.83 71.65
CA LEU A 10 -56.08 3.46 71.02
C LEU A 10 -56.32 2.26 70.12
N ARG A 11 -56.63 2.53 68.86
CA ARG A 11 -56.54 1.57 67.73
C ARG A 11 -55.11 1.08 67.51
N SER A 12 -54.51 0.45 68.48
CA SER A 12 -53.10 0.16 68.46
C SER A 12 -52.68 -1.30 68.54
N GLU A 13 -53.54 -2.20 68.92
CA GLU A 13 -53.10 -3.59 69.06
C GLU A 13 -52.94 -4.30 67.72
N GLU A 14 -53.87 -4.14 66.81
CA GLU A 14 -53.76 -4.77 65.48
C GLU A 14 -52.62 -4.14 64.61
N VAL A 15 -52.38 -2.85 64.72
CA VAL A 15 -51.29 -2.18 64.02
C VAL A 15 -49.95 -2.56 64.65
N GLN A 16 -49.84 -2.66 65.95
CA GLN A 16 -48.62 -3.09 66.64
C GLN A 16 -48.30 -4.57 66.39
N VAL A 17 -49.30 -5.43 66.27
CA VAL A 17 -49.14 -6.86 65.94
C VAL A 17 -48.63 -7.01 64.49
N VAL A 18 -49.07 -6.16 63.58
CA VAL A 18 -48.57 -6.21 62.21
C VAL A 18 -47.14 -5.65 62.09
N MET A 19 -46.82 -4.60 62.88
CA MET A 19 -45.46 -4.00 62.84
C MET A 19 -44.44 -4.86 63.64
N ASN A 20 -44.84 -5.66 64.58
CA ASN A 20 -43.97 -6.51 65.44
C ASN A 20 -43.83 -7.95 64.92
N ARG A 21 -44.42 -8.29 63.77
CA ARG A 21 -44.14 -9.56 63.11
C ARG A 21 -42.76 -9.49 62.50
N VAL A 22 -41.86 -10.26 63.10
CA VAL A 22 -40.51 -10.51 62.44
C VAL A 22 -40.78 -10.97 61.02
N PRO A 23 -40.18 -10.33 60.05
CA PRO A 23 -40.42 -10.66 58.64
C PRO A 23 -40.26 -12.17 58.44
N PRO A 24 -41.16 -12.80 57.67
CA PRO A 24 -41.15 -14.24 57.49
C PRO A 24 -39.78 -14.65 56.92
N SER A 25 -39.33 -15.84 57.27
CA SER A 25 -38.02 -16.40 56.92
C SER A 25 -37.65 -16.17 55.44
N ILE A 26 -38.67 -16.12 54.57
CA ILE A 26 -38.55 -15.79 53.15
C ILE A 26 -37.96 -14.41 52.91
N LEU A 27 -38.31 -13.37 53.68
CA LEU A 27 -37.77 -12.04 53.52
C LEU A 27 -36.30 -11.96 53.96
N ARG A 28 -35.96 -12.69 55.04
CA ARG A 28 -34.60 -12.75 55.58
C ARG A 28 -33.66 -13.55 54.69
N TYR A 29 -34.11 -14.71 54.17
CA TYR A 29 -33.33 -15.50 53.21
C TYR A 29 -33.37 -14.91 51.79
N GLY A 30 -34.48 -14.27 51.39
CA GLY A 30 -34.64 -13.62 50.10
C GLY A 30 -33.63 -12.49 49.88
N ILE A 31 -33.38 -11.67 50.91
CA ILE A 31 -32.33 -10.63 50.83
C ILE A 31 -30.94 -11.25 50.70
N GLY A 32 -30.66 -12.36 51.42
CA GLY A 32 -29.40 -13.08 51.31
C GLY A 32 -29.18 -13.70 49.94
N ILE A 33 -30.25 -14.32 49.40
CA ILE A 33 -30.20 -14.87 48.03
C ILE A 33 -30.00 -13.76 46.96
N LEU A 34 -30.74 -12.67 47.10
CA LEU A 34 -30.59 -11.51 46.21
C LEU A 34 -29.19 -10.92 46.28
N ALA A 35 -28.65 -10.75 47.50
CA ALA A 35 -27.28 -10.26 47.69
C ALA A 35 -26.24 -11.21 47.08
N SER A 36 -26.44 -12.53 47.19
CA SER A 36 -25.59 -13.54 46.59
C SER A 36 -25.63 -13.48 45.06
N ILE A 37 -26.80 -13.32 44.44
CA ILE A 37 -26.95 -13.17 42.98
C ILE A 37 -26.24 -11.89 42.51
N VAL A 38 -26.46 -10.78 43.20
CA VAL A 38 -25.79 -9.52 42.87
C VAL A 38 -24.27 -9.67 42.99
N MET A 39 -23.78 -10.35 44.04
CA MET A 39 -22.36 -10.61 44.24
C MET A 39 -21.76 -11.48 43.11
N ILE A 40 -22.48 -12.53 42.69
CA ILE A 40 -22.07 -13.38 41.55
C ILE A 40 -22.04 -12.60 40.26
N LEU A 41 -23.03 -11.74 40.00
CA LEU A 41 -23.04 -10.85 38.83
C LEU A 41 -21.88 -9.87 38.88
N PHE A 42 -21.54 -9.29 40.02
CA PHE A 42 -20.39 -8.41 40.19
C PHE A 42 -19.08 -9.14 39.94
N ILE A 43 -18.90 -10.34 40.48
CA ILE A 43 -17.71 -11.17 40.25
C ILE A 43 -17.65 -11.58 38.77
N GLY A 44 -18.77 -12.00 38.18
CA GLY A 44 -18.87 -12.31 36.77
C GLY A 44 -18.48 -11.10 35.90
N SER A 45 -19.01 -9.90 36.18
CA SER A 45 -18.69 -8.65 35.45
C SER A 45 -17.25 -8.23 35.63
N ALA A 46 -16.55 -8.62 36.69
CA ALA A 46 -15.12 -8.37 36.87
C ALA A 46 -14.23 -9.35 36.09
N LEU A 47 -14.71 -10.58 35.89
CA LEU A 47 -13.96 -11.64 35.18
C LEU A 47 -14.14 -11.55 33.64
N PHE A 48 -15.29 -11.04 33.19
CA PHE A 48 -15.53 -10.86 31.77
C PHE A 48 -14.92 -9.53 31.30
N SER A 49 -13.85 -9.60 30.51
CA SER A 49 -13.26 -8.45 29.81
C SER A 49 -13.83 -8.34 28.40
N TYR A 50 -14.20 -7.14 28.02
CA TYR A 50 -14.63 -6.80 26.67
C TYR A 50 -13.62 -5.82 26.08
N PRO A 51 -13.02 -6.11 24.91
CA PRO A 51 -12.02 -5.24 24.34
C PRO A 51 -12.63 -3.89 23.91
N GLU A 52 -11.98 -2.79 24.30
CA GLU A 52 -12.26 -1.49 23.68
C GLU A 52 -11.60 -1.47 22.30
N THR A 53 -12.38 -1.22 21.26
CA THR A 53 -11.89 -1.22 19.86
C THR A 53 -12.11 0.13 19.19
N VAL A 54 -11.21 0.49 18.27
CA VAL A 54 -11.41 1.55 17.30
C VAL A 54 -11.65 0.91 15.94
N GLN A 55 -12.77 1.27 15.33
CA GLN A 55 -13.10 0.81 13.98
C GLN A 55 -12.48 1.76 12.97
N VAL A 56 -11.84 1.19 11.95
CA VAL A 56 -11.18 1.90 10.86
C VAL A 56 -11.46 1.21 9.53
N GLU A 57 -11.53 1.98 8.46
CA GLU A 57 -11.55 1.43 7.11
C GLU A 57 -10.13 1.01 6.73
N VAL A 58 -9.98 -0.21 6.25
CA VAL A 58 -8.69 -0.78 5.87
C VAL A 58 -8.72 -1.24 4.42
N THR A 59 -7.66 -0.95 3.70
CA THR A 59 -7.38 -1.54 2.40
C THR A 59 -6.20 -2.47 2.54
N LEU A 60 -6.46 -3.76 2.35
CA LEU A 60 -5.46 -4.78 2.28
C LEU A 60 -4.77 -4.70 0.92
N MET A 61 -3.47 -4.58 0.92
CA MET A 61 -2.66 -4.58 -0.30
C MET A 61 -1.39 -5.41 -0.10
N THR A 62 -0.83 -5.88 -1.20
CA THR A 62 0.49 -6.51 -1.17
C THR A 62 1.55 -5.44 -0.86
N GLU A 63 2.62 -5.80 -0.17
CA GLU A 63 3.75 -4.90 0.13
C GLU A 63 4.36 -4.30 -1.16
N SER A 64 4.23 -5.04 -2.26
CA SER A 64 4.65 -4.58 -3.59
C SER A 64 3.41 -4.40 -4.48
N PRO A 65 2.79 -3.21 -4.51
CA PRO A 65 1.61 -2.96 -5.31
C PRO A 65 1.93 -3.10 -6.81
N PRO A 66 0.95 -3.45 -7.65
CA PRO A 66 1.13 -3.53 -9.08
C PRO A 66 1.52 -2.15 -9.65
N ILE A 67 2.44 -2.15 -10.61
CA ILE A 67 2.92 -0.93 -11.27
C ILE A 67 2.20 -0.77 -12.61
N TYR A 68 1.49 0.34 -12.74
CA TYR A 68 0.78 0.71 -13.97
C TYR A 68 1.72 1.44 -14.92
N LEU A 69 2.01 0.83 -16.06
CA LEU A 69 2.82 1.43 -17.11
C LEU A 69 1.93 2.10 -18.14
N LYS A 70 2.11 3.41 -18.26
CA LYS A 70 1.35 4.26 -19.16
C LYS A 70 2.16 4.60 -20.39
N SER A 71 1.46 4.81 -21.52
CA SER A 71 2.11 5.30 -22.73
C SER A 71 2.72 6.68 -22.52
N PRO A 72 4.01 6.87 -22.84
CA PRO A 72 4.68 8.15 -22.67
C PRO A 72 4.24 9.21 -23.71
N GLN A 73 3.71 8.77 -24.83
CA GLN A 73 3.26 9.65 -25.92
C GLN A 73 2.04 9.08 -26.65
N THR A 74 1.37 9.93 -27.38
CA THR A 74 0.32 9.55 -28.33
C THR A 74 0.95 9.07 -29.63
N GLY A 75 0.59 7.87 -30.08
CA GLY A 75 1.17 7.31 -31.31
C GLY A 75 0.74 5.87 -31.54
N ARG A 76 1.38 5.18 -32.43
CA ARG A 76 1.19 3.75 -32.68
C ARG A 76 2.26 2.94 -31.99
N ILE A 77 1.92 1.71 -31.62
CA ILE A 77 2.89 0.71 -31.20
C ILE A 77 3.64 0.23 -32.44
N GLU A 78 4.96 0.46 -32.51
CA GLU A 78 5.78 -0.10 -33.57
C GLU A 78 5.91 -1.60 -33.41
N LYS A 79 6.28 -2.04 -32.19
CA LYS A 79 6.49 -3.44 -31.88
C LYS A 79 6.18 -3.73 -30.41
N LEU A 80 5.50 -4.85 -30.21
CA LEU A 80 5.19 -5.41 -28.89
C LEU A 80 6.06 -6.66 -28.65
N TYR A 81 6.82 -6.64 -27.55
CA TYR A 81 7.74 -7.74 -27.20
C TYR A 81 7.18 -8.72 -26.19
N VAL A 82 6.07 -8.37 -25.54
CA VAL A 82 5.48 -9.15 -24.44
C VAL A 82 4.08 -9.62 -24.77
N LYS A 83 3.68 -10.67 -24.06
CA LYS A 83 2.32 -11.22 -24.06
C LYS A 83 1.77 -11.18 -22.66
N ASN A 84 0.45 -11.20 -22.54
CA ASN A 84 -0.20 -11.29 -21.24
C ASN A 84 0.28 -12.52 -20.44
N GLY A 85 0.67 -12.31 -19.18
CA GLY A 85 1.21 -13.34 -18.30
C GLY A 85 2.71 -13.62 -18.46
N LEU A 86 3.42 -12.94 -19.37
CA LEU A 86 4.87 -13.18 -19.55
C LEU A 86 5.64 -12.64 -18.34
N GLN A 87 6.61 -13.42 -17.88
CA GLN A 87 7.56 -12.99 -16.87
C GLN A 87 8.61 -12.06 -17.47
N VAL A 88 8.86 -10.93 -16.85
CA VAL A 88 9.81 -9.89 -17.27
C VAL A 88 10.73 -9.51 -16.12
N LYS A 89 11.92 -9.02 -16.49
CA LYS A 89 12.91 -8.48 -15.56
C LYS A 89 12.95 -6.96 -15.64
N LYS A 90 13.47 -6.35 -14.59
CA LYS A 90 13.75 -4.92 -14.60
C LYS A 90 14.66 -4.56 -15.78
N GLY A 91 14.22 -3.62 -16.60
CA GLY A 91 14.97 -3.17 -17.79
C GLY A 91 14.54 -3.83 -19.10
N ASP A 92 13.69 -4.88 -19.06
CA ASP A 92 13.18 -5.52 -20.27
C ASP A 92 12.27 -4.55 -21.05
N ILE A 93 12.45 -4.49 -22.35
CA ILE A 93 11.62 -3.69 -23.26
C ILE A 93 10.33 -4.42 -23.51
N LEU A 94 9.19 -3.78 -23.17
CA LEU A 94 7.85 -4.34 -23.33
C LEU A 94 7.23 -3.96 -24.67
N ALA A 95 7.36 -2.69 -25.05
CA ALA A 95 6.88 -2.16 -26.32
C ALA A 95 7.73 -0.99 -26.79
N ILE A 96 7.69 -0.74 -28.07
CA ILE A 96 8.33 0.42 -28.73
C ILE A 96 7.24 1.20 -29.45
N MET A 97 7.25 2.52 -29.24
CA MET A 97 6.36 3.45 -29.92
C MET A 97 6.95 3.84 -31.28
N GLU A 98 6.09 3.96 -32.30
CA GLU A 98 6.46 4.38 -33.65
C GLU A 98 7.21 5.73 -33.63
N ASN A 99 8.36 5.76 -34.25
CA ASN A 99 9.23 6.92 -34.29
C ASN A 99 10.00 6.99 -35.63
N LEU A 100 10.74 8.08 -35.86
CA LEU A 100 11.48 8.32 -37.11
C LEU A 100 12.87 7.64 -37.17
N ALA A 101 13.34 7.07 -36.08
CA ALA A 101 14.62 6.38 -36.02
C ALA A 101 14.46 4.91 -36.40
N ASP A 102 15.53 4.28 -36.84
CA ASP A 102 15.63 2.82 -36.86
C ASP A 102 15.85 2.34 -35.45
N THR A 103 14.93 1.51 -34.98
CA THR A 103 14.93 1.03 -33.60
C THR A 103 16.17 0.19 -33.24
N GLU A 104 16.68 -0.60 -34.18
CA GLU A 104 17.89 -1.41 -33.94
C GLU A 104 19.13 -0.53 -33.81
N ASP A 105 19.26 0.51 -34.63
CA ASP A 105 20.34 1.48 -34.55
C ASP A 105 20.30 2.25 -33.22
N MET A 106 19.14 2.68 -32.79
CA MET A 106 18.97 3.39 -31.52
C MET A 106 19.26 2.49 -30.28
N LEU A 107 18.80 1.27 -30.28
CA LEU A 107 19.09 0.33 -29.21
C LEU A 107 20.58 -0.02 -29.13
N ARG A 108 21.23 -0.20 -30.29
CA ARG A 108 22.66 -0.42 -30.34
C ARG A 108 23.44 0.80 -29.82
N LEU A 109 23.09 2.01 -30.26
CA LEU A 109 23.72 3.23 -29.75
C LEU A 109 23.57 3.36 -28.24
N ARG A 110 22.36 3.15 -27.73
CA ARG A 110 22.08 3.16 -26.30
C ARG A 110 22.94 2.15 -25.55
N GLN A 111 23.04 0.92 -26.04
CA GLN A 111 23.88 -0.11 -25.44
C GLN A 111 25.35 0.30 -25.43
N CYS A 112 25.92 0.72 -26.57
CA CYS A 112 27.31 1.16 -26.64
C CYS A 112 27.62 2.32 -25.68
N LEU A 113 26.70 3.29 -25.55
CA LEU A 113 26.86 4.40 -24.59
C LEU A 113 26.83 3.91 -23.16
N ASN A 114 25.92 3.01 -22.81
CA ASN A 114 25.85 2.42 -21.47
C ASN A 114 27.11 1.61 -21.14
N ASP A 115 27.57 0.78 -22.06
CA ASP A 115 28.78 -0.03 -21.88
C ASP A 115 30.00 0.88 -21.71
N TRP A 116 30.12 1.96 -22.50
CA TRP A 116 31.19 2.96 -22.37
C TRP A 116 31.16 3.64 -20.98
N GLN A 117 29.97 4.03 -20.48
CA GLN A 117 29.85 4.65 -19.16
C GLN A 117 30.21 3.65 -18.04
N GLN A 118 29.78 2.39 -18.13
CA GLN A 118 30.09 1.35 -17.14
C GLN A 118 31.57 0.98 -17.10
N ASN A 119 32.27 1.06 -18.24
CA ASN A 119 33.70 0.80 -18.35
C ASN A 119 34.58 2.00 -17.90
N GLY A 120 33.99 3.02 -17.27
CA GLY A 120 34.69 4.14 -16.69
C GLY A 120 34.80 5.36 -17.62
N ALA A 121 34.03 5.40 -18.69
CA ALA A 121 33.90 6.54 -19.63
C ALA A 121 35.22 7.05 -20.17
N LYS A 122 36.13 6.14 -20.55
CA LYS A 122 37.44 6.49 -21.09
C LYS A 122 37.34 7.02 -22.50
N ILE A 123 37.95 8.14 -22.75
CA ILE A 123 37.94 8.78 -24.08
C ILE A 123 38.55 7.86 -25.16
N GLU A 124 39.61 7.12 -24.82
CA GLU A 124 40.31 6.23 -25.76
C GLU A 124 39.43 5.10 -26.31
N GLU A 125 38.35 4.73 -25.54
CA GLU A 125 37.41 3.67 -25.91
C GLU A 125 36.13 4.22 -26.58
N LEU A 126 36.08 5.51 -26.90
CA LEU A 126 34.86 6.14 -27.41
C LEU A 126 34.53 5.74 -28.87
N ASP A 127 35.48 5.19 -29.60
CA ASP A 127 35.28 4.72 -30.98
C ASP A 127 34.21 3.60 -31.06
N MET A 128 33.99 2.87 -29.99
CA MET A 128 32.96 1.81 -29.90
C MET A 128 31.52 2.29 -30.12
N ILE A 129 31.23 3.59 -29.87
CA ILE A 129 29.91 4.16 -30.08
C ILE A 129 29.60 4.51 -31.53
N PHE A 130 30.63 4.58 -32.40
CA PHE A 130 30.45 4.96 -33.77
C PHE A 130 30.15 3.77 -34.68
N PHE A 131 29.21 4.00 -35.59
CA PHE A 131 28.79 2.98 -36.55
C PHE A 131 29.70 2.94 -37.78
N PRO A 132 29.93 1.75 -38.34
CA PRO A 132 30.68 1.62 -39.60
C PRO A 132 29.89 2.12 -40.83
N ARG A 133 28.58 2.31 -40.67
CA ARG A 133 27.66 2.87 -41.67
C ARG A 133 26.93 4.10 -41.09
N ILE A 134 26.28 4.86 -41.93
CA ILE A 134 25.43 5.97 -41.47
C ILE A 134 24.18 5.38 -40.79
N PRO A 135 24.00 5.55 -39.48
CA PRO A 135 22.81 5.02 -38.77
C PRO A 135 21.62 5.94 -39.01
N MET A 136 20.41 5.38 -38.84
CA MET A 136 19.16 6.14 -38.87
C MET A 136 18.67 6.43 -37.45
N LEU A 137 19.07 7.58 -36.89
CA LEU A 137 18.85 7.94 -35.50
C LEU A 137 17.72 8.97 -35.28
N GLY A 138 16.98 9.31 -36.34
CA GLY A 138 15.89 10.27 -36.26
C GLY A 138 16.28 11.61 -35.63
N SER A 139 15.63 11.99 -34.52
CA SER A 139 15.91 13.27 -33.81
C SER A 139 17.31 13.34 -33.20
N VAL A 140 17.97 12.20 -32.96
CA VAL A 140 19.33 12.14 -32.38
C VAL A 140 20.42 12.27 -33.41
N GLN A 141 20.08 12.20 -34.72
CA GLN A 141 21.04 12.19 -35.85
C GLN A 141 22.01 13.35 -35.82
N SER A 142 21.52 14.57 -35.58
CA SER A 142 22.36 15.78 -35.58
C SER A 142 23.38 15.81 -34.45
N THR A 143 22.96 15.38 -33.26
CA THR A 143 23.83 15.32 -32.08
C THR A 143 24.90 14.23 -32.25
N TYR A 144 24.53 13.09 -32.83
CA TYR A 144 25.47 12.02 -33.16
C TYR A 144 26.52 12.50 -34.17
N ALA A 145 26.11 13.21 -35.22
CA ALA A 145 27.05 13.79 -36.22
C ALA A 145 28.00 14.82 -35.60
N SER A 146 27.48 15.66 -34.68
CA SER A 146 28.32 16.61 -33.93
C SER A 146 29.34 15.89 -33.05
N CYS A 147 28.93 14.81 -32.37
CA CYS A 147 29.82 13.99 -31.56
C CYS A 147 30.93 13.35 -32.41
N LEU A 148 30.61 12.83 -33.60
CA LEU A 148 31.56 12.24 -34.53
C LEU A 148 32.60 13.30 -35.03
N LEU A 149 32.15 14.52 -35.32
CA LEU A 149 33.03 15.62 -35.70
C LEU A 149 33.96 16.02 -34.54
N SER A 150 33.45 16.17 -33.35
CA SER A 150 34.26 16.48 -32.16
C SER A 150 35.28 15.38 -31.86
N TRP A 151 34.91 14.10 -32.05
CA TRP A 151 35.83 12.97 -31.96
C TRP A 151 36.96 13.07 -32.99
N SER A 152 36.64 13.34 -34.24
CA SER A 152 37.64 13.54 -35.29
C SER A 152 38.58 14.71 -34.98
N ASN A 153 38.05 15.83 -34.49
CA ASN A 153 38.83 17.02 -34.08
C ASN A 153 39.76 16.70 -32.89
N TYR A 154 39.26 15.94 -31.90
CA TYR A 154 40.08 15.49 -30.78
C TYR A 154 41.26 14.64 -31.23
N LEU A 155 41.04 13.64 -32.10
CA LEU A 155 42.11 12.78 -32.64
C LEU A 155 43.22 13.55 -33.36
N GLN A 156 42.87 14.62 -34.09
CA GLN A 156 43.85 15.46 -34.81
C GLN A 156 44.63 16.39 -33.86
N ASN A 157 44.15 16.66 -32.67
CA ASN A 157 44.70 17.63 -31.72
C ASN A 157 45.20 17.02 -30.41
N ILE A 158 45.34 15.71 -30.35
CA ILE A 158 45.85 15.01 -29.14
C ILE A 158 47.20 15.63 -28.74
N GLY A 159 47.29 16.06 -27.47
CA GLY A 159 48.50 16.65 -26.89
C GLY A 159 48.78 18.09 -27.27
N LYS A 160 47.98 18.75 -28.16
CA LYS A 160 48.17 20.15 -28.59
C LYS A 160 47.35 21.16 -27.77
N SER A 161 46.11 20.79 -27.42
CA SER A 161 45.18 21.66 -26.70
C SER A 161 44.16 20.83 -25.92
N ARG A 162 43.63 21.37 -24.80
CA ARG A 162 42.52 20.77 -24.03
C ARG A 162 41.14 21.13 -24.61
N MET A 163 41.02 22.11 -25.46
CA MET A 163 39.73 22.55 -25.98
C MET A 163 38.95 21.46 -26.74
N PRO A 164 39.59 20.68 -27.66
CA PRO A 164 38.90 19.59 -28.35
C PRO A 164 38.42 18.47 -27.40
N GLU A 165 39.13 18.24 -26.31
CA GLU A 165 38.71 17.26 -25.27
C GLU A 165 37.44 17.72 -24.56
N ILE A 166 37.36 18.99 -24.14
CA ILE A 166 36.20 19.58 -23.50
C ILE A 166 34.99 19.58 -24.43
N GLU A 167 35.20 19.95 -25.69
CA GLU A 167 34.15 19.92 -26.71
C GLU A 167 33.61 18.52 -26.93
N LEU A 168 34.48 17.51 -27.01
CA LEU A 168 34.11 16.13 -27.17
C LEU A 168 33.25 15.63 -25.95
N ILE A 169 33.73 15.87 -24.74
CA ILE A 169 32.97 15.47 -23.51
C ILE A 169 31.59 16.13 -23.52
N THR A 170 31.51 17.39 -23.92
CA THR A 170 30.23 18.12 -24.00
C THR A 170 29.28 17.48 -25.01
N THR A 171 29.76 17.17 -26.22
CA THR A 171 28.94 16.59 -27.30
C THR A 171 28.52 15.14 -26.94
N VAL A 172 29.39 14.35 -26.30
CA VAL A 172 29.04 13.02 -25.81
C VAL A 172 27.97 13.09 -24.73
N THR A 173 28.09 14.03 -23.77
CA THR A 173 27.11 14.24 -22.76
C THR A 173 25.75 14.63 -23.35
N GLN A 174 25.73 15.49 -24.34
CA GLN A 174 24.51 15.84 -25.07
C GLN A 174 23.90 14.61 -25.78
N LEU A 175 24.75 13.79 -26.42
CA LEU A 175 24.31 12.57 -27.10
C LEU A 175 23.66 11.60 -26.10
N ILE A 176 24.27 11.38 -24.94
CA ILE A 176 23.70 10.54 -23.88
C ILE A 176 22.33 11.05 -23.47
N ASN A 177 22.20 12.34 -23.15
CA ASN A 177 20.93 12.94 -22.74
C ASN A 177 19.85 12.79 -23.82
N MET A 178 20.19 12.98 -25.09
CA MET A 178 19.25 12.82 -26.20
C MET A 178 18.80 11.36 -26.39
N VAL A 179 19.70 10.39 -26.22
CA VAL A 179 19.37 8.96 -26.29
C VAL A 179 18.52 8.54 -25.09
N GLU A 180 18.78 9.06 -23.90
CA GLU A 180 17.95 8.81 -22.72
C GLU A 180 16.54 9.39 -22.87
N GLU A 181 16.42 10.62 -23.38
CA GLU A 181 15.13 11.26 -23.67
C GLU A 181 14.34 10.48 -24.71
N TRP A 182 15.01 10.08 -25.82
CA TRP A 182 14.40 9.19 -26.80
C TRP A 182 13.91 7.89 -26.16
N SER A 183 14.71 7.28 -25.28
CA SER A 183 14.36 6.04 -24.61
C SER A 183 13.12 6.23 -23.73
N LYS A 184 13.05 7.32 -22.96
CA LYS A 184 11.89 7.62 -22.09
C LYS A 184 10.61 7.88 -22.88
N THR A 185 10.75 8.45 -24.09
CA THR A 185 9.61 8.81 -24.93
C THR A 185 9.12 7.66 -25.79
N ASN A 186 10.02 6.76 -26.24
CA ASN A 186 9.66 5.75 -27.24
C ASN A 186 9.68 4.30 -26.71
N LEU A 187 10.34 4.04 -25.56
CA LEU A 187 10.43 2.70 -25.02
C LEU A 187 9.55 2.57 -23.78
N LEU A 188 8.72 1.54 -23.74
CA LEU A 188 8.10 1.07 -22.50
C LEU A 188 8.96 -0.06 -21.93
N VAL A 189 9.54 0.20 -20.76
CA VAL A 189 10.50 -0.70 -20.10
C VAL A 189 9.95 -1.09 -18.74
N SER A 190 10.14 -2.35 -18.35
CA SER A 190 9.74 -2.80 -17.00
C SER A 190 10.62 -2.16 -15.92
N PRO A 191 10.03 -1.46 -14.93
CA PRO A 191 10.80 -0.88 -13.83
C PRO A 191 11.22 -1.90 -12.76
N VAL A 192 10.59 -3.08 -12.73
CA VAL A 192 10.80 -4.13 -11.73
C VAL A 192 10.67 -5.52 -12.36
N ASP A 193 11.11 -6.55 -11.62
CA ASP A 193 10.87 -7.94 -11.98
C ASP A 193 9.42 -8.31 -11.66
N GLY A 194 8.74 -9.03 -12.57
CA GLY A 194 7.35 -9.41 -12.35
C GLY A 194 6.70 -10.10 -13.54
N HIS A 195 5.38 -10.17 -13.53
CA HIS A 195 4.56 -10.65 -14.64
C HIS A 195 3.79 -9.50 -15.27
N VAL A 196 3.76 -9.47 -16.59
CA VAL A 196 2.99 -8.47 -17.34
C VAL A 196 1.53 -8.86 -17.38
N ALA A 197 0.63 -7.98 -16.96
CA ALA A 197 -0.80 -8.10 -17.18
C ALA A 197 -1.26 -7.00 -18.14
N PHE A 198 -2.09 -7.38 -19.10
CA PHE A 198 -2.67 -6.44 -20.06
C PHE A 198 -4.04 -5.98 -19.56
N MET A 199 -4.26 -4.66 -19.54
CA MET A 199 -5.58 -4.09 -19.22
C MET A 199 -6.58 -4.27 -20.36
N GLN A 200 -6.07 -4.28 -21.59
CA GLN A 200 -6.81 -4.56 -22.83
C GLN A 200 -5.88 -5.27 -23.81
N LEU A 201 -6.44 -5.86 -24.86
CA LEU A 201 -5.63 -6.57 -25.86
C LEU A 201 -4.85 -5.57 -26.70
N TRP A 202 -3.53 -5.62 -26.61
CA TRP A 202 -2.64 -4.81 -27.43
C TRP A 202 -2.05 -5.62 -28.57
N THR A 203 -1.92 -4.97 -29.74
CA THR A 203 -1.32 -5.54 -30.94
C THR A 203 -0.37 -4.54 -31.59
N ASP A 204 0.54 -5.03 -32.44
CA ASP A 204 1.39 -4.17 -33.26
C ASP A 204 0.55 -3.22 -34.11
N ARG A 205 1.03 -1.98 -34.28
CA ARG A 205 0.40 -0.88 -35.00
C ARG A 205 -0.89 -0.33 -34.39
N GLU A 206 -1.25 -0.74 -33.18
CA GLU A 206 -2.40 -0.18 -32.48
C GLU A 206 -2.10 1.24 -31.98
N TYR A 207 -3.15 2.07 -31.99
CA TYR A 207 -3.02 3.48 -31.59
C TYR A 207 -3.27 3.63 -30.09
N VAL A 208 -2.38 4.34 -29.43
CA VAL A 208 -2.38 4.57 -27.97
C VAL A 208 -2.32 6.07 -27.71
N ARG A 209 -3.02 6.52 -26.66
CA ARG A 209 -2.96 7.92 -26.20
C ARG A 209 -1.93 8.08 -25.09
N THR A 210 -1.40 9.27 -24.97
CA THR A 210 -0.57 9.66 -23.82
C THR A 210 -1.32 9.37 -22.52
N ASP A 211 -0.59 8.87 -21.51
CA ASP A 211 -1.12 8.47 -20.19
C ASP A 211 -2.12 7.30 -20.18
N GLU A 212 -2.39 6.67 -21.31
CA GLU A 212 -3.19 5.44 -21.37
C GLU A 212 -2.40 4.28 -20.75
N THR A 213 -3.02 3.54 -19.83
CA THR A 213 -2.39 2.39 -19.18
C THR A 213 -2.29 1.23 -20.17
N MET A 214 -1.08 0.86 -20.53
CA MET A 214 -0.81 -0.25 -21.46
C MET A 214 -0.60 -1.56 -20.73
N PHE A 215 0.24 -1.55 -19.71
CA PHE A 215 0.63 -2.75 -18.96
C PHE A 215 0.52 -2.53 -17.46
N VAL A 216 0.33 -3.62 -16.76
CA VAL A 216 0.44 -3.70 -15.31
C VAL A 216 1.51 -4.73 -14.99
N ILE A 217 2.53 -4.35 -14.24
CA ILE A 217 3.55 -5.30 -13.77
C ILE A 217 3.17 -5.75 -12.37
N ILE A 218 2.92 -7.03 -12.22
CA ILE A 218 2.63 -7.70 -10.96
C ILE A 218 3.93 -8.32 -10.47
N THR A 219 4.43 -7.84 -9.35
CA THR A 219 5.69 -8.33 -8.76
C THR A 219 5.50 -9.69 -8.11
N ASN A 220 6.50 -10.57 -8.29
CA ASN A 220 6.49 -11.95 -7.75
C ASN A 220 7.05 -12.07 -6.33
N LYS A 221 7.32 -10.96 -5.65
CA LYS A 221 7.82 -11.06 -4.28
C LYS A 221 6.76 -11.72 -3.41
N ASP A 222 7.19 -12.72 -2.64
CA ASP A 222 6.41 -13.37 -1.59
C ASP A 222 5.63 -12.29 -0.85
N SER A 223 4.31 -12.32 -1.06
CA SER A 223 3.47 -11.18 -0.78
C SER A 223 3.16 -11.17 0.70
N SER A 224 4.00 -10.51 1.49
CA SER A 224 3.50 -10.02 2.76
C SER A 224 2.39 -9.01 2.46
N TYR A 225 1.24 -9.25 3.03
CA TYR A 225 0.12 -8.32 2.89
C TYR A 225 0.20 -7.29 4.00
N MET A 226 -0.07 -6.05 3.62
CA MET A 226 -0.12 -4.93 4.52
C MET A 226 -1.51 -4.29 4.45
N GLY A 227 -2.14 -4.10 5.59
CA GLY A 227 -3.36 -3.32 5.69
C GLY A 227 -3.01 -1.84 5.86
N LYS A 228 -3.42 -0.98 4.92
CA LYS A 228 -3.43 0.47 5.13
C LYS A 228 -4.81 0.89 5.61
N ALA A 229 -4.89 1.53 6.77
CA ALA A 229 -6.13 1.97 7.36
C ALA A 229 -6.12 3.48 7.61
N GLN A 230 -7.31 4.09 7.51
CA GLN A 230 -7.53 5.49 7.86
C GLN A 230 -8.02 5.58 9.30
N LEU A 231 -7.19 6.17 10.16
CA LEU A 231 -7.48 6.31 11.59
C LEU A 231 -8.02 7.72 11.86
N PRO A 232 -9.28 7.86 12.27
CA PRO A 232 -9.85 9.15 12.63
C PRO A 232 -9.09 9.82 13.80
N VAL A 233 -9.03 11.15 13.81
CA VAL A 233 -8.34 11.96 14.83
C VAL A 233 -8.68 11.51 16.26
N GLN A 234 -9.95 11.15 16.51
CA GLN A 234 -10.42 10.72 17.85
C GLN A 234 -9.76 9.40 18.31
N GLY A 235 -9.23 8.59 17.40
CA GLY A 235 -8.57 7.31 17.68
C GLY A 235 -7.08 7.41 17.91
N VAL A 236 -6.40 8.45 17.38
CA VAL A 236 -4.93 8.56 17.35
C VAL A 236 -4.30 8.51 18.76
N GLY A 237 -4.92 9.17 19.73
CA GLY A 237 -4.42 9.19 21.11
C GLY A 237 -4.46 7.81 21.81
N LYS A 238 -5.25 6.88 21.29
CA LYS A 238 -5.52 5.56 21.90
C LYS A 238 -4.74 4.43 21.23
N VAL A 239 -4.43 4.56 19.93
CA VAL A 239 -3.72 3.53 19.16
C VAL A 239 -2.22 3.57 19.45
N ARG A 240 -1.61 2.39 19.63
CA ARG A 240 -0.18 2.19 19.86
C ARG A 240 0.37 1.12 18.94
N LEU A 241 1.68 1.20 18.66
CA LEU A 241 2.39 0.16 17.92
C LEU A 241 2.31 -1.18 18.64
N GLY A 242 2.17 -2.26 17.88
CA GLY A 242 2.09 -3.63 18.38
C GLY A 242 0.69 -4.07 18.82
N GLN A 243 -0.31 -3.20 18.81
CA GLN A 243 -1.71 -3.58 19.10
C GLN A 243 -2.26 -4.53 18.04
N ARG A 244 -3.14 -5.44 18.46
CA ARG A 244 -3.82 -6.37 17.56
C ARG A 244 -4.92 -5.66 16.80
N ALA A 245 -5.04 -5.99 15.52
CA ALA A 245 -6.11 -5.53 14.65
C ALA A 245 -6.84 -6.75 14.08
N ILE A 246 -8.15 -6.79 14.19
CA ILE A 246 -9.01 -7.82 13.59
C ILE A 246 -9.57 -7.23 12.30
N ILE A 247 -9.24 -7.84 11.16
CA ILE A 247 -9.61 -7.35 9.83
C ILE A 247 -10.73 -8.21 9.26
N ARG A 248 -11.75 -7.57 8.72
CA ARG A 248 -12.87 -8.18 7.99
C ARG A 248 -12.88 -7.62 6.58
N LEU A 249 -12.72 -8.48 5.60
CA LEU A 249 -12.66 -8.09 4.18
C LEU A 249 -14.05 -8.05 3.57
N ASP A 250 -14.29 -7.05 2.74
CA ASP A 250 -15.54 -6.93 2.00
C ASP A 250 -15.62 -8.03 0.93
N GLY A 251 -16.77 -8.70 0.88
CA GLY A 251 -17.00 -9.82 -0.05
C GLY A 251 -16.48 -11.19 0.43
N PHE A 252 -15.84 -11.26 1.61
CA PHE A 252 -15.37 -12.50 2.22
C PHE A 252 -16.10 -12.73 3.55
N SER A 253 -16.88 -13.82 3.63
CA SER A 253 -17.62 -14.11 4.86
C SER A 253 -16.71 -14.64 5.96
N GLU A 254 -16.89 -14.19 7.20
CA GLU A 254 -16.13 -14.70 8.35
C GLU A 254 -16.30 -16.23 8.58
N GLN A 255 -17.41 -16.79 8.09
CA GLN A 255 -17.72 -18.23 8.24
C GLN A 255 -16.86 -19.09 7.29
N GLU A 256 -16.51 -18.56 6.11
CA GLU A 256 -15.73 -19.27 5.10
C GLU A 256 -14.22 -19.01 5.20
N PHE A 257 -13.85 -17.78 5.51
CA PHE A 257 -12.46 -17.33 5.47
C PHE A 257 -11.86 -17.00 6.84
N GLY A 258 -12.68 -17.03 7.91
CA GLY A 258 -12.22 -16.71 9.26
C GLY A 258 -11.99 -15.22 9.50
N ARG A 259 -11.28 -14.90 10.58
CA ARG A 259 -10.87 -13.55 10.94
C ARG A 259 -9.39 -13.41 10.66
N ILE A 260 -9.02 -12.34 9.98
CA ILE A 260 -7.61 -12.03 9.74
C ILE A 260 -7.09 -11.22 10.91
N GLU A 261 -6.08 -11.73 11.61
CA GLU A 261 -5.41 -11.01 12.69
C GLU A 261 -4.14 -10.35 12.17
N GLY A 262 -4.00 -9.07 12.45
CA GLY A 262 -2.82 -8.28 12.15
C GLY A 262 -2.28 -7.54 13.37
N LYS A 263 -1.13 -6.90 13.20
CA LYS A 263 -0.50 -6.04 14.21
C LYS A 263 -0.21 -4.67 13.64
N VAL A 264 -0.51 -3.64 14.41
CA VAL A 264 -0.15 -2.25 14.08
C VAL A 264 1.36 -2.11 14.08
N VAL A 265 1.94 -1.75 12.94
CA VAL A 265 3.40 -1.57 12.76
C VAL A 265 3.80 -0.11 12.61
N SER A 266 2.91 0.73 12.09
CA SER A 266 3.19 2.13 11.86
C SER A 266 1.92 2.97 12.02
N VAL A 267 2.09 4.19 12.52
CA VAL A 267 1.07 5.25 12.54
C VAL A 267 1.73 6.51 12.01
N SER A 268 1.19 7.10 10.96
CA SER A 268 1.73 8.36 10.41
C SER A 268 1.73 9.45 11.48
N PRO A 269 2.80 10.23 11.62
CA PRO A 269 2.82 11.37 12.54
C PRO A 269 2.06 12.59 12.01
N VAL A 270 1.65 12.58 10.73
CA VAL A 270 0.99 13.69 10.05
C VAL A 270 -0.34 13.20 9.46
N PRO A 271 -1.43 13.95 9.62
CA PRO A 271 -2.71 13.62 9.00
C PRO A 271 -2.64 13.79 7.47
N ASP A 272 -3.52 13.08 6.76
CA ASP A 272 -3.74 13.25 5.33
C ASP A 272 -4.58 14.52 5.02
N GLU A 273 -4.93 14.70 3.74
CA GLU A 273 -5.74 15.86 3.28
C GLU A 273 -7.15 15.89 3.89
N ASN A 274 -7.66 14.75 4.35
CA ASN A 274 -8.97 14.62 4.99
C ASN A 274 -8.90 14.83 6.52
N GLY A 275 -7.70 14.92 7.07
CA GLY A 275 -7.46 15.03 8.50
C GLY A 275 -7.33 13.70 9.23
N ASP A 276 -7.34 12.57 8.52
CA ASP A 276 -7.17 11.24 9.07
C ASP A 276 -5.69 10.81 9.06
N TYR A 277 -5.32 9.94 9.98
CA TYR A 277 -3.96 9.43 10.08
C TYR A 277 -3.85 8.07 9.39
N VAL A 278 -2.77 7.88 8.63
CA VAL A 278 -2.51 6.59 7.99
C VAL A 278 -1.91 5.62 9.00
N LEU A 279 -2.53 4.46 9.11
CA LEU A 279 -2.13 3.36 9.96
C LEU A 279 -1.73 2.17 9.10
N GLU A 280 -0.63 1.51 9.43
CA GLU A 280 -0.21 0.28 8.76
C GLU A 280 -0.31 -0.91 9.69
N VAL A 281 -0.91 -1.98 9.18
CA VAL A 281 -1.13 -3.24 9.90
C VAL A 281 -0.43 -4.36 9.14
N ALA A 282 0.58 -4.97 9.74
CA ALA A 282 1.22 -6.17 9.20
C ALA A 282 0.35 -7.39 9.45
N ILE A 283 0.20 -8.23 8.42
CA ILE A 283 -0.60 -9.45 8.46
C ILE A 283 0.35 -10.63 8.28
N PRO A 284 0.37 -11.61 9.20
CA PRO A 284 1.17 -12.81 9.06
C PRO A 284 0.71 -13.66 7.87
N GLU A 285 1.64 -14.17 7.06
CA GLU A 285 1.35 -14.99 5.87
C GLU A 285 0.44 -16.20 6.15
N LYS A 286 0.52 -16.77 7.36
CA LYS A 286 -0.26 -17.95 7.77
C LYS A 286 -1.76 -17.68 7.89
N GLU A 287 -2.17 -16.44 8.02
CA GLU A 287 -3.57 -16.06 8.19
C GLU A 287 -4.28 -15.70 6.88
N LEU A 288 -3.54 -15.66 5.77
CA LEU A 288 -4.09 -15.33 4.48
C LEU A 288 -4.42 -16.59 3.69
N PHE A 289 -5.67 -17.01 3.79
CA PHE A 289 -6.27 -18.06 2.95
C PHE A 289 -6.31 -17.69 1.46
N LEU A 290 -5.94 -16.45 1.11
CA LEU A 290 -5.87 -15.91 -0.25
C LEU A 290 -4.70 -16.48 -1.09
N ASN A 291 -3.81 -17.25 -0.48
CA ASN A 291 -2.68 -17.91 -1.14
C ASN A 291 -3.04 -19.26 -1.82
N ASP A 292 -4.31 -19.59 -1.92
CA ASP A 292 -4.69 -20.76 -2.72
C ASP A 292 -4.37 -20.46 -4.18
N LYS A 293 -3.44 -21.25 -4.76
CA LYS A 293 -2.88 -21.08 -6.11
C LYS A 293 -3.93 -21.06 -7.24
N ASN A 294 -5.18 -21.31 -6.90
CA ASN A 294 -6.32 -21.34 -7.83
C ASN A 294 -7.16 -20.05 -7.81
N GLN A 295 -6.85 -19.06 -6.94
CA GLN A 295 -7.56 -17.78 -6.97
C GLN A 295 -6.71 -16.73 -7.71
N PRO A 296 -7.31 -15.90 -8.58
CA PRO A 296 -6.60 -14.80 -9.19
C PRO A 296 -6.06 -13.90 -8.06
N GLY A 297 -4.76 -13.63 -8.08
CA GLY A 297 -4.10 -12.83 -7.07
C GLY A 297 -4.82 -11.48 -6.90
N ILE A 298 -5.56 -11.34 -5.82
CA ILE A 298 -6.26 -10.09 -5.50
C ILE A 298 -5.23 -9.19 -4.82
N ASN A 299 -4.78 -8.18 -5.54
CA ASN A 299 -3.72 -7.30 -5.07
C ASN A 299 -4.21 -6.17 -4.16
N MET A 300 -5.53 -5.93 -4.09
CA MET A 300 -6.14 -4.90 -3.27
C MET A 300 -7.56 -5.30 -2.88
N ILE A 301 -7.86 -5.30 -1.59
CA ILE A 301 -9.18 -5.63 -1.04
C ILE A 301 -9.51 -4.61 0.04
N SER A 302 -10.69 -4.01 -0.05
CA SER A 302 -11.22 -3.14 1.00
C SER A 302 -11.88 -3.95 2.10
N GLY A 303 -11.92 -3.38 3.30
CA GLY A 303 -12.56 -4.00 4.46
C GLY A 303 -12.60 -3.06 5.66
N LYS A 304 -12.97 -3.62 6.79
CA LYS A 304 -13.00 -2.91 8.08
C LYS A 304 -12.06 -3.60 9.07
N ALA A 305 -11.33 -2.81 9.83
CA ALA A 305 -10.49 -3.32 10.90
C ALA A 305 -10.93 -2.79 12.26
N GLU A 306 -10.85 -3.64 13.27
CA GLU A 306 -11.07 -3.31 14.67
C GLU A 306 -9.74 -3.40 15.40
N ILE A 307 -9.21 -2.25 15.83
CA ILE A 307 -7.95 -2.17 16.58
C ILE A 307 -8.27 -2.32 18.05
N ILE A 308 -7.69 -3.31 18.71
CA ILE A 308 -7.87 -3.57 20.13
C ILE A 308 -6.95 -2.64 20.93
N ILE A 309 -7.56 -1.71 21.67
CA ILE A 309 -6.82 -0.71 22.44
C ILE A 309 -6.43 -1.29 23.80
N LYS A 310 -7.41 -1.80 24.54
CA LYS A 310 -7.25 -2.34 25.89
C LYS A 310 -8.36 -3.36 26.18
N ASP A 311 -8.02 -4.41 26.86
CA ASP A 311 -9.01 -5.32 27.44
C ASP A 311 -9.54 -4.67 28.73
N CYS A 312 -10.75 -4.10 28.68
CA CYS A 312 -11.41 -3.51 29.84
C CYS A 312 -12.46 -4.46 30.40
N SER A 313 -12.52 -4.64 31.74
CA SER A 313 -13.62 -5.36 32.35
C SER A 313 -14.91 -4.54 32.24
N ILE A 314 -16.07 -5.20 32.23
CA ILE A 314 -17.37 -4.53 32.18
C ILE A 314 -17.51 -3.57 33.36
N LEU A 315 -16.95 -3.93 34.52
CA LEU A 315 -16.89 -3.09 35.73
C LEU A 315 -16.09 -1.81 35.54
N GLU A 316 -14.91 -1.91 34.89
CA GLU A 316 -14.03 -0.77 34.66
C GLU A 316 -14.70 0.28 33.75
N ARG A 317 -15.51 -0.18 32.77
CA ARG A 317 -16.28 0.68 31.87
C ARG A 317 -17.46 1.39 32.54
N LEU A 318 -18.05 0.79 33.60
CA LEU A 318 -19.14 1.37 34.34
C LEU A 318 -18.70 2.49 35.30
N PHE A 319 -17.44 2.40 35.79
CA PHE A 319 -16.88 3.35 36.77
C PHE A 319 -15.94 4.41 36.13
N ASN A 320 -15.52 4.22 34.85
CA ASN A 320 -14.58 5.09 34.15
C ASN A 320 -15.25 5.94 33.06
N LYS A 321 -16.45 6.46 33.36
CA LYS A 321 -17.18 7.35 32.47
C LYS A 321 -16.92 8.81 32.82
#